data_34cb47189c0d39d16719093dbfffb8a7
#
_entry.id   34cb47189c0d39d16719093dbfffb8a7
#
_cell.length_a   1.000
_cell.length_b   1.000
_cell.length_c   1.000
_cell.angle_alpha   90.00
_cell.angle_beta   90.00
_cell.angle_gamma   90.00
#
_symmetry.space_group_name_H-M   'P 1'
#
loop_
_entity.id
_entity.type
_entity.pdbx_description
1 polymer ?
#
loop_
_entity_poly.entity_id
_entity_poly.type
_entity_poly.pdbx_seq_one_letter_code
_entity_poly.pdbx_strand_id
1 'polypeptide(L)'
;MQEFANPPSLRNAIFDLLSSVELATDENVKLLDYTIQLFKSNGLFSDYYGYHNVDHELEVTYVTLVAGKHSLEENYISKTDLNYLFASALLHDFDPDKSIDKPHEKNVIQFISKDATIQKLLADANLDQNLICAIISRTVYPWAGDIITNTEKLIQNYFSNSEIKDDNEKQKHFRELGHFLSISDRIGGYSLGDFQKAMEMAKMNAHSSSWHPAFIVRRSVVFFEDMLNNEPDMCQRVLNGLPKHMRKNFLDNIVGFMKLRQEEIQIYNQFVYDGLPLVPCIQKSTLSDDVLDELLSIYRELPKPLQFTRDDFMN
;
A
#
# COMPACT_ATOMS: atom_id res chain seq x y z
N MET A 1 21.87 -2.52 9.60
CA MET A 1 20.68 -2.11 8.82
C MET A 1 21.17 -1.31 7.63
N GLN A 2 20.88 -1.73 6.42
CA GLN A 2 21.04 -0.84 5.27
C GLN A 2 19.89 0.17 5.39
N GLU A 3 20.20 1.40 5.71
CA GLU A 3 19.27 2.49 5.64
C GLU A 3 19.03 2.83 4.17
N PHE A 4 17.87 2.46 3.64
CA PHE A 4 17.40 2.97 2.36
C PHE A 4 16.80 4.37 2.58
N ALA A 5 17.60 5.26 3.13
CA ALA A 5 17.13 6.56 3.60
C ALA A 5 17.00 7.62 2.48
N ASN A 6 17.37 7.28 1.24
CA ASN A 6 17.29 8.23 0.14
C ASN A 6 17.09 7.54 -1.23
N PRO A 7 16.44 8.21 -2.20
CA PRO A 7 16.14 7.68 -3.53
C PRO A 7 17.33 7.05 -4.29
N PRO A 8 18.56 7.61 -4.27
CA PRO A 8 19.69 6.99 -4.93
C PRO A 8 20.03 5.60 -4.39
N SER A 9 19.87 5.37 -3.09
CA SER A 9 20.10 4.05 -2.46
C SER A 9 19.05 3.04 -2.86
N LEU A 10 17.75 3.41 -2.82
CA LEU A 10 16.63 2.58 -3.29
C LEU A 10 16.73 2.30 -4.79
N ARG A 11 17.03 3.32 -5.59
CA ARG A 11 17.24 3.15 -7.03
C ARG A 11 18.30 2.08 -7.33
N ASN A 12 19.42 2.09 -6.61
CA ASN A 12 20.48 1.11 -6.81
C ASN A 12 20.05 -0.28 -6.33
N ALA A 13 19.36 -0.39 -5.20
CA ALA A 13 18.83 -1.65 -4.71
C ALA A 13 17.81 -2.27 -5.67
N ILE A 14 16.95 -1.45 -6.28
CA ILE A 14 16.01 -1.88 -7.34
C ILE A 14 16.78 -2.38 -8.56
N PHE A 15 17.80 -1.64 -9.01
CA PHE A 15 18.65 -2.05 -10.14
C PHE A 15 19.34 -3.40 -9.88
N ASP A 16 19.89 -3.60 -8.68
CA ASP A 16 20.54 -4.86 -8.29
C ASP A 16 19.54 -6.03 -8.28
N LEU A 17 18.30 -5.80 -7.80
CA LEU A 17 17.23 -6.79 -7.85
C LEU A 17 16.86 -7.14 -9.29
N LEU A 18 16.63 -6.14 -10.14
CA LEU A 18 16.35 -6.36 -11.57
C LEU A 18 17.47 -7.14 -12.24
N SER A 19 18.72 -6.81 -11.94
CA SER A 19 19.90 -7.53 -12.46
C SER A 19 19.91 -8.99 -11.99
N SER A 20 19.56 -9.25 -10.74
CA SER A 20 19.56 -10.61 -10.16
C SER A 20 18.51 -11.54 -10.77
N VAL A 21 17.47 -10.99 -11.41
CA VAL A 21 16.41 -11.72 -12.10
C VAL A 21 16.44 -11.50 -13.62
N GLU A 22 17.54 -10.91 -14.13
CA GLU A 22 17.75 -10.59 -15.55
C GLU A 22 16.64 -9.72 -16.16
N LEU A 23 16.14 -8.77 -15.41
CA LEU A 23 15.19 -7.74 -15.83
C LEU A 23 15.82 -6.33 -15.91
N ALA A 24 17.12 -6.19 -15.68
CA ALA A 24 17.84 -4.92 -15.84
C ALA A 24 18.12 -4.61 -17.33
N THR A 25 17.08 -4.63 -18.14
CA THR A 25 17.17 -4.22 -19.55
C THR A 25 17.30 -2.70 -19.65
N ASP A 26 17.77 -2.20 -20.80
CA ASP A 26 17.90 -0.77 -21.04
C ASP A 26 16.55 -0.03 -20.87
N GLU A 27 15.44 -0.67 -21.28
CA GLU A 27 14.09 -0.13 -21.19
C GLU A 27 13.64 0.00 -19.73
N ASN A 28 13.83 -1.05 -18.91
CA ASN A 28 13.46 -1.04 -17.50
C ASN A 28 14.30 -0.04 -16.70
N VAL A 29 15.59 0.07 -16.98
CA VAL A 29 16.46 1.07 -16.35
C VAL A 29 16.05 2.48 -16.74
N LYS A 30 15.73 2.72 -18.01
CA LYS A 30 15.22 4.02 -18.48
C LYS A 30 13.85 4.33 -17.85
N LEU A 31 12.96 3.35 -17.69
CA LEU A 31 11.67 3.55 -17.04
C LEU A 31 11.86 3.95 -15.57
N LEU A 32 12.73 3.26 -14.83
CA LEU A 32 13.09 3.62 -13.45
C LEU A 32 13.62 5.04 -13.33
N ASP A 33 14.60 5.41 -14.16
CA ASP A 33 15.22 6.74 -14.12
C ASP A 33 14.25 7.84 -14.57
N TYR A 34 13.40 7.54 -15.56
CA TYR A 34 12.39 8.48 -16.04
C TYR A 34 11.32 8.75 -14.98
N THR A 35 10.83 7.72 -14.29
CA THR A 35 9.85 7.88 -13.21
C THR A 35 10.41 8.72 -12.07
N ILE A 36 11.64 8.46 -11.62
CA ILE A 36 12.32 9.29 -10.62
C ILE A 36 12.38 10.76 -11.07
N GLN A 37 12.69 10.99 -12.35
CA GLN A 37 12.73 12.34 -12.91
C GLN A 37 11.34 13.00 -12.97
N LEU A 38 10.27 12.23 -13.25
CA LEU A 38 8.89 12.73 -13.22
C LEU A 38 8.51 13.22 -11.82
N PHE A 39 8.73 12.42 -10.78
CA PHE A 39 8.47 12.85 -9.40
C PHE A 39 9.25 14.13 -9.07
N LYS A 40 10.54 14.17 -9.39
CA LYS A 40 11.41 15.33 -9.15
C LYS A 40 10.92 16.59 -9.87
N SER A 41 10.59 16.50 -11.15
CA SER A 41 10.17 17.65 -11.96
C SER A 41 8.79 18.19 -11.58
N ASN A 42 7.98 17.39 -10.87
CA ASN A 42 6.66 17.78 -10.39
C ASN A 42 6.64 18.13 -8.88
N GLY A 43 7.79 18.30 -8.24
CA GLY A 43 7.89 18.69 -6.83
C GLY A 43 7.52 17.58 -5.83
N LEU A 44 7.47 16.32 -6.27
CA LEU A 44 7.15 15.16 -5.45
C LEU A 44 8.40 14.36 -5.05
N PHE A 45 9.52 15.03 -4.90
CA PHE A 45 10.78 14.43 -4.50
C PHE A 45 10.84 14.25 -2.98
N SER A 46 11.93 13.68 -2.46
CA SER A 46 12.09 13.27 -1.04
C SER A 46 11.86 14.38 0.00
N ASP A 47 12.00 15.64 -0.40
CA ASP A 47 11.76 16.82 0.45
C ASP A 47 10.28 17.27 0.46
N TYR A 48 9.43 16.63 -0.35
CA TYR A 48 8.01 16.89 -0.33
C TYR A 48 7.40 16.37 0.97
N TYR A 49 6.71 17.26 1.70
CA TYR A 49 5.99 16.87 2.90
C TYR A 49 4.67 16.20 2.56
N GLY A 50 4.71 14.88 2.35
CA GLY A 50 3.57 14.04 2.04
C GLY A 50 3.98 12.58 1.93
N TYR A 51 2.99 11.69 2.02
CA TYR A 51 3.22 10.24 1.98
C TYR A 51 3.53 9.76 0.55
N HIS A 52 2.79 10.26 -0.44
CA HIS A 52 2.89 9.81 -1.84
C HIS A 52 3.92 10.65 -2.60
N ASN A 53 5.19 10.32 -2.41
CA ASN A 53 6.36 10.92 -3.02
C ASN A 53 7.26 9.85 -3.64
N VAL A 54 8.41 10.25 -4.20
CA VAL A 54 9.34 9.32 -4.84
C VAL A 54 9.88 8.26 -3.90
N ASP A 55 10.02 8.55 -2.60
CA ASP A 55 10.53 7.57 -1.64
C ASP A 55 9.52 6.44 -1.44
N HIS A 56 8.24 6.77 -1.27
CA HIS A 56 7.16 5.78 -1.20
C HIS A 56 7.11 4.90 -2.45
N GLU A 57 7.12 5.51 -3.64
CA GLU A 57 7.09 4.79 -4.91
C GLU A 57 8.23 3.79 -5.05
N LEU A 58 9.45 4.21 -4.69
CA LEU A 58 10.62 3.33 -4.73
C LEU A 58 10.60 2.27 -3.62
N GLU A 59 10.09 2.58 -2.43
CA GLU A 59 9.90 1.61 -1.35
C GLU A 59 8.93 0.50 -1.76
N VAL A 60 7.79 0.86 -2.35
CA VAL A 60 6.80 -0.09 -2.85
C VAL A 60 7.39 -0.93 -3.99
N THR A 61 8.07 -0.29 -4.95
CA THR A 61 8.74 -1.00 -6.06
C THR A 61 9.77 -2.01 -5.53
N TYR A 62 10.59 -1.61 -4.56
CA TYR A 62 11.60 -2.48 -3.96
C TYR A 62 10.96 -3.69 -3.27
N VAL A 63 9.96 -3.47 -2.42
CA VAL A 63 9.26 -4.53 -1.69
C VAL A 63 8.54 -5.47 -2.64
N THR A 64 7.87 -4.93 -3.66
CA THR A 64 7.21 -5.72 -4.71
C THR A 64 8.20 -6.63 -5.44
N LEU A 65 9.37 -6.12 -5.80
CA LEU A 65 10.41 -6.92 -6.47
C LEU A 65 11.02 -7.98 -5.55
N VAL A 66 11.26 -7.66 -4.28
CA VAL A 66 11.81 -8.63 -3.31
C VAL A 66 10.83 -9.79 -3.10
N ALA A 67 9.56 -9.49 -2.84
CA ALA A 67 8.52 -10.51 -2.66
C ALA A 67 8.20 -11.25 -3.96
N GLY A 68 8.20 -10.52 -5.09
CA GLY A 68 7.97 -11.09 -6.42
C GLY A 68 9.11 -12.03 -6.86
N LYS A 69 10.37 -11.71 -6.55
CA LYS A 69 11.50 -12.62 -6.81
C LYS A 69 11.31 -13.97 -6.11
N HIS A 70 10.91 -13.98 -4.85
CA HIS A 70 10.59 -15.23 -4.15
C HIS A 70 9.43 -15.97 -4.81
N SER A 71 8.36 -15.25 -5.21
CA SER A 71 7.23 -15.85 -5.93
C SER A 71 7.64 -16.43 -7.28
N LEU A 72 8.63 -15.84 -7.96
CA LEU A 72 9.24 -16.39 -9.17
C LEU A 72 10.04 -17.67 -8.87
N GLU A 73 10.84 -17.70 -7.82
CA GLU A 73 11.60 -18.87 -7.37
C GLU A 73 10.67 -20.06 -7.00
N GLU A 74 9.51 -19.77 -6.44
CA GLU A 74 8.46 -20.76 -6.10
C GLU A 74 7.53 -21.10 -7.28
N ASN A 75 7.77 -20.53 -8.49
CA ASN A 75 6.97 -20.72 -9.70
C ASN A 75 5.49 -20.29 -9.58
N TYR A 76 5.16 -19.36 -8.69
CA TYR A 76 3.82 -18.72 -8.62
C TYR A 76 3.61 -17.69 -9.70
N ILE A 77 4.68 -17.00 -10.11
CA ILE A 77 4.68 -16.02 -11.19
C ILE A 77 5.81 -16.31 -12.17
N SER A 78 5.67 -15.81 -13.39
CA SER A 78 6.72 -15.84 -14.40
C SER A 78 7.62 -14.60 -14.31
N LYS A 79 8.75 -14.63 -15.02
CA LYS A 79 9.62 -13.47 -15.19
C LYS A 79 8.90 -12.30 -15.88
N THR A 80 8.01 -12.59 -16.80
CA THR A 80 7.15 -11.58 -17.46
C THR A 80 6.21 -10.94 -16.45
N ASP A 81 5.58 -11.72 -15.58
CA ASP A 81 4.70 -11.18 -14.52
C ASP A 81 5.48 -10.28 -13.55
N LEU A 82 6.70 -10.67 -13.19
CA LEU A 82 7.57 -9.84 -12.35
C LEU A 82 7.91 -8.51 -13.04
N ASN A 83 8.06 -8.49 -14.38
CA ASN A 83 8.26 -7.26 -15.14
C ASN A 83 7.00 -6.37 -15.13
N TYR A 84 5.81 -6.96 -15.26
CA TYR A 84 4.53 -6.24 -15.07
C TYR A 84 4.41 -5.65 -13.67
N LEU A 85 4.75 -6.42 -12.62
CA LEU A 85 4.74 -5.95 -11.24
C LEU A 85 5.72 -4.80 -11.02
N PHE A 86 6.93 -4.90 -11.58
CA PHE A 86 7.93 -3.82 -11.52
C PHE A 86 7.38 -2.52 -12.12
N ALA A 87 6.92 -2.57 -13.36
CA ALA A 87 6.43 -1.37 -14.06
C ALA A 87 5.18 -0.79 -13.39
N SER A 88 4.28 -1.65 -12.91
CA SER A 88 3.07 -1.20 -12.22
C SER A 88 3.37 -0.58 -10.86
N ALA A 89 4.28 -1.18 -10.06
CA ALA A 89 4.70 -0.63 -8.78
C ALA A 89 5.42 0.70 -8.92
N LEU A 90 6.18 0.88 -10.00
CA LEU A 90 6.93 2.10 -10.27
C LEU A 90 6.06 3.29 -10.71
N LEU A 91 4.82 3.04 -11.13
CA LEU A 91 3.94 4.05 -11.72
C LEU A 91 2.63 4.23 -10.94
N HIS A 92 2.38 3.47 -9.85
CA HIS A 92 1.04 3.31 -9.29
C HIS A 92 0.47 4.55 -8.62
N ASP A 93 1.30 5.43 -8.08
CA ASP A 93 0.90 6.61 -7.29
C ASP A 93 1.35 7.95 -7.88
N PHE A 94 1.88 7.96 -9.11
CA PHE A 94 2.27 9.20 -9.76
C PHE A 94 1.04 10.00 -10.22
N ASP A 95 0.57 10.90 -9.37
CA ASP A 95 -0.51 11.87 -9.67
C ASP A 95 -0.03 13.30 -9.37
N PRO A 96 0.52 14.02 -10.36
CA PRO A 96 1.01 15.39 -10.14
C PRO A 96 -0.12 16.40 -9.91
N ASP A 97 -1.36 16.06 -10.25
CA ASP A 97 -2.52 16.94 -10.16
C ASP A 97 -3.35 16.71 -8.87
N LYS A 98 -2.86 15.88 -7.95
CA LYS A 98 -3.56 15.59 -6.70
C LYS A 98 -3.79 16.85 -5.88
N SER A 99 -5.06 17.11 -5.49
CA SER A 99 -5.45 18.29 -4.72
C SER A 99 -5.17 18.15 -3.21
N ILE A 100 -5.16 16.93 -2.72
CA ILE A 100 -4.70 16.51 -1.40
C ILE A 100 -3.62 15.46 -1.65
N ASP A 101 -2.79 15.15 -0.67
CA ASP A 101 -1.72 14.17 -0.84
C ASP A 101 -2.25 12.73 -0.96
N LYS A 102 -3.26 12.53 -1.79
CA LYS A 102 -3.79 11.22 -2.14
C LYS A 102 -3.90 11.11 -3.65
N PRO A 103 -3.10 10.26 -4.29
CA PRO A 103 -3.24 9.96 -5.71
C PRO A 103 -4.64 9.44 -6.01
N HIS A 104 -5.09 9.74 -7.21
CA HIS A 104 -6.33 9.17 -7.71
C HIS A 104 -5.98 8.24 -8.87
N GLU A 105 -6.27 6.96 -8.74
CA GLU A 105 -5.88 5.91 -9.69
C GLU A 105 -6.31 6.26 -11.12
N LYS A 106 -7.45 6.94 -11.29
CA LYS A 106 -7.91 7.43 -12.57
C LYS A 106 -6.95 8.47 -13.19
N ASN A 107 -6.39 9.38 -12.37
CA ASN A 107 -5.45 10.39 -12.85
C ASN A 107 -4.11 9.74 -13.21
N VAL A 108 -3.63 8.83 -12.35
CA VAL A 108 -2.42 8.02 -12.60
C VAL A 108 -2.53 7.32 -13.96
N ILE A 109 -3.62 6.58 -14.17
CA ILE A 109 -3.85 5.85 -15.42
C ILE A 109 -4.00 6.79 -16.62
N GLN A 110 -4.67 7.91 -16.44
CA GLN A 110 -4.80 8.93 -17.49
C GLN A 110 -3.44 9.52 -17.84
N PHE A 111 -2.56 9.72 -16.86
CA PHE A 111 -1.21 10.19 -17.08
C PHE A 111 -0.40 9.16 -17.87
N ILE A 112 -0.37 7.91 -17.42
CA ILE A 112 0.30 6.80 -18.13
C ILE A 112 -0.19 6.70 -19.58
N SER A 113 -1.48 6.87 -19.81
CA SER A 113 -2.09 6.78 -21.14
C SER A 113 -1.79 7.97 -22.06
N LYS A 114 -1.29 9.07 -21.52
CA LYS A 114 -0.96 10.30 -22.30
C LYS A 114 0.52 10.53 -22.46
N ASP A 115 1.35 10.05 -21.54
CA ASP A 115 2.79 10.25 -21.58
C ASP A 115 3.45 9.37 -22.64
N ALA A 116 3.89 10.00 -23.74
CA ALA A 116 4.47 9.31 -24.87
C ALA A 116 5.78 8.56 -24.53
N THR A 117 6.51 9.02 -23.53
CA THR A 117 7.76 8.38 -23.10
C THR A 117 7.46 7.10 -22.33
N ILE A 118 6.49 7.13 -21.39
CA ILE A 118 6.04 5.92 -20.69
C ILE A 118 5.50 4.90 -21.70
N GLN A 119 4.59 5.32 -22.58
CA GLN A 119 4.02 4.44 -23.60
C GLN A 119 5.11 3.75 -24.43
N LYS A 120 6.10 4.52 -24.88
CA LYS A 120 7.22 3.99 -25.64
C LYS A 120 8.05 2.99 -24.83
N LEU A 121 8.40 3.34 -23.57
CA LEU A 121 9.23 2.47 -22.72
C LEU A 121 8.50 1.16 -22.37
N LEU A 122 7.19 1.20 -22.12
CA LEU A 122 6.39 0.01 -21.90
C LEU A 122 6.33 -0.87 -23.17
N ALA A 123 6.11 -0.26 -24.33
CA ALA A 123 6.09 -0.99 -25.60
C ALA A 123 7.45 -1.61 -25.93
N ASP A 124 8.55 -0.87 -25.75
CA ASP A 124 9.92 -1.36 -25.97
C ASP A 124 10.28 -2.50 -24.99
N ALA A 125 9.69 -2.51 -23.77
CA ALA A 125 9.80 -3.58 -22.77
C ALA A 125 8.83 -4.75 -23.02
N ASN A 126 8.03 -4.74 -24.10
CA ASN A 126 6.98 -5.70 -24.41
C ASN A 126 5.91 -5.82 -23.30
N LEU A 127 5.52 -4.72 -22.69
CA LEU A 127 4.47 -4.65 -21.68
C LEU A 127 3.21 -4.01 -22.26
N ASP A 128 2.06 -4.69 -22.15
CA ASP A 128 0.76 -4.14 -22.53
C ASP A 128 0.32 -3.11 -21.50
N GLN A 129 0.18 -1.86 -21.92
CA GLN A 129 -0.25 -0.75 -21.06
C GLN A 129 -1.62 -0.99 -20.40
N ASN A 130 -2.55 -1.69 -21.06
CA ASN A 130 -3.86 -2.00 -20.47
C ASN A 130 -3.71 -2.95 -19.28
N LEU A 131 -2.78 -3.90 -19.34
CA LEU A 131 -2.50 -4.81 -18.23
C LEU A 131 -1.83 -4.08 -17.06
N ILE A 132 -0.93 -3.15 -17.32
CA ILE A 132 -0.38 -2.24 -16.29
C ILE A 132 -1.52 -1.44 -15.63
N CYS A 133 -2.40 -0.84 -16.42
CA CYS A 133 -3.55 -0.08 -15.89
C CYS A 133 -4.51 -0.96 -15.06
N ALA A 134 -4.72 -2.21 -15.47
CA ALA A 134 -5.54 -3.16 -14.71
C ALA A 134 -4.91 -3.50 -13.35
N ILE A 135 -3.59 -3.75 -13.30
CA ILE A 135 -2.84 -4.01 -12.06
C ILE A 135 -2.92 -2.80 -11.12
N ILE A 136 -2.63 -1.59 -11.62
CA ILE A 136 -2.68 -0.35 -10.84
C ILE A 136 -4.10 -0.09 -10.32
N SER A 137 -5.13 -0.33 -11.11
CA SER A 137 -6.52 -0.14 -10.66
C SER A 137 -6.86 -0.93 -9.39
N ARG A 138 -6.19 -2.06 -9.13
CA ARG A 138 -6.44 -2.89 -7.94
C ARG A 138 -5.80 -2.33 -6.67
N THR A 139 -4.93 -1.32 -6.74
CA THR A 139 -4.33 -0.71 -5.54
C THR A 139 -5.29 0.21 -4.78
N VAL A 140 -6.44 0.56 -5.37
CA VAL A 140 -7.45 1.39 -4.72
C VAL A 140 -7.82 0.84 -3.33
N TYR A 141 -7.79 1.72 -2.32
CA TYR A 141 -8.14 1.37 -0.94
C TYR A 141 -9.17 2.35 -0.36
N PRO A 142 -10.16 1.90 0.45
CA PRO A 142 -10.42 0.51 0.86
C PRO A 142 -11.04 -0.34 -0.26
N TRP A 143 -10.68 -1.63 -0.31
CA TRP A 143 -11.28 -2.59 -1.26
C TRP A 143 -12.60 -3.11 -0.70
N ALA A 144 -13.66 -2.30 -0.79
CA ALA A 144 -14.97 -2.60 -0.19
C ALA A 144 -16.14 -1.99 -0.96
N GLY A 145 -17.31 -2.58 -0.82
CA GLY A 145 -18.58 -2.04 -1.30
C GLY A 145 -18.61 -1.66 -2.79
N ASP A 146 -19.12 -0.49 -3.10
CA ASP A 146 -19.24 0.01 -4.48
C ASP A 146 -17.88 0.24 -5.17
N ILE A 147 -16.81 0.45 -4.38
CA ILE A 147 -15.47 0.61 -4.92
C ILE A 147 -15.04 -0.66 -5.66
N ILE A 148 -15.26 -1.85 -5.08
CA ILE A 148 -14.99 -3.13 -5.74
C ILE A 148 -15.72 -3.19 -7.08
N THR A 149 -17.05 -2.97 -7.06
CA THR A 149 -17.88 -3.10 -8.25
C THR A 149 -17.45 -2.16 -9.37
N ASN A 150 -17.10 -0.93 -9.04
CA ASN A 150 -16.70 0.07 -10.03
C ASN A 150 -15.29 -0.22 -10.56
N THR A 151 -14.35 -0.59 -9.68
CA THR A 151 -12.97 -0.92 -10.07
C THR A 151 -12.91 -2.20 -10.90
N GLU A 152 -13.68 -3.24 -10.55
CA GLU A 152 -13.75 -4.47 -11.35
C GLU A 152 -14.29 -4.21 -12.76
N LYS A 153 -15.27 -3.32 -12.93
CA LYS A 153 -15.73 -2.90 -14.27
C LYS A 153 -14.61 -2.21 -15.05
N LEU A 154 -13.83 -1.37 -14.39
CA LEU A 154 -12.69 -0.69 -15.00
C LEU A 154 -11.59 -1.69 -15.41
N ILE A 155 -11.21 -2.60 -14.52
CA ILE A 155 -10.25 -3.69 -14.80
C ILE A 155 -10.73 -4.54 -15.99
N GLN A 156 -12.03 -4.91 -16.00
CA GLN A 156 -12.59 -5.67 -17.12
C GLN A 156 -12.55 -4.91 -18.45
N ASN A 157 -12.73 -3.59 -18.41
CA ASN A 157 -12.59 -2.76 -19.61
C ASN A 157 -11.14 -2.78 -20.14
N TYR A 158 -10.11 -2.72 -19.26
CA TYR A 158 -8.72 -2.85 -19.68
C TYR A 158 -8.44 -4.23 -20.31
N PHE A 159 -8.90 -5.31 -19.67
CA PHE A 159 -8.74 -6.64 -20.26
C PHE A 159 -9.40 -6.76 -21.64
N SER A 160 -10.57 -6.14 -21.83
CA SER A 160 -11.25 -6.16 -23.12
C SER A 160 -10.48 -5.44 -24.23
N ASN A 161 -9.56 -4.55 -23.87
CA ASN A 161 -8.69 -3.81 -24.80
C ASN A 161 -7.23 -4.34 -24.82
N SER A 162 -6.96 -5.49 -24.19
CA SER A 162 -5.64 -6.11 -24.11
C SER A 162 -5.55 -7.38 -24.95
N GLU A 163 -4.34 -7.92 -25.04
CA GLU A 163 -4.09 -9.21 -25.72
C GLU A 163 -4.74 -10.41 -25.04
N ILE A 164 -5.17 -10.28 -23.76
CA ILE A 164 -5.80 -11.35 -22.98
C ILE A 164 -7.33 -11.27 -22.93
N LYS A 165 -7.97 -10.48 -23.83
CA LYS A 165 -9.42 -10.22 -23.81
C LYS A 165 -10.31 -11.47 -23.79
N ASP A 166 -9.86 -12.56 -24.43
CA ASP A 166 -10.60 -13.81 -24.56
C ASP A 166 -10.03 -14.93 -23.64
N ASP A 167 -9.10 -14.62 -22.73
CA ASP A 167 -8.41 -15.57 -21.85
C ASP A 167 -8.75 -15.31 -20.38
N ASN A 168 -9.81 -15.96 -19.90
CA ASN A 168 -10.29 -15.79 -18.53
C ASN A 168 -9.26 -16.20 -17.45
N GLU A 169 -8.43 -17.21 -17.73
CA GLU A 169 -7.40 -17.65 -16.77
C GLU A 169 -6.30 -16.60 -16.62
N LYS A 170 -5.84 -16.02 -17.74
CA LYS A 170 -4.90 -14.91 -17.69
C LYS A 170 -5.52 -13.66 -17.05
N GLN A 171 -6.79 -13.34 -17.33
CA GLN A 171 -7.46 -12.21 -16.66
C GLN A 171 -7.53 -12.42 -15.15
N LYS A 172 -7.82 -13.63 -14.67
CA LYS A 172 -7.77 -13.97 -13.24
C LYS A 172 -6.36 -13.80 -12.70
N HIS A 173 -5.35 -14.31 -13.40
CA HIS A 173 -3.95 -14.19 -13.00
C HIS A 173 -3.52 -12.71 -12.88
N PHE A 174 -3.87 -11.84 -13.81
CA PHE A 174 -3.57 -10.41 -13.74
C PHE A 174 -4.31 -9.69 -12.60
N ARG A 175 -5.51 -10.13 -12.21
CA ARG A 175 -6.16 -9.66 -10.98
C ARG A 175 -5.36 -10.04 -9.73
N GLU A 176 -4.79 -11.25 -9.70
CA GLU A 176 -3.92 -11.68 -8.61
C GLU A 176 -2.62 -10.86 -8.56
N LEU A 177 -2.03 -10.49 -9.70
CA LEU A 177 -0.88 -9.57 -9.74
C LEU A 177 -1.25 -8.18 -9.18
N GLY A 178 -2.40 -7.64 -9.55
CA GLY A 178 -2.89 -6.38 -8.99
C GLY A 178 -3.13 -6.47 -7.48
N HIS A 179 -3.67 -7.60 -7.00
CA HIS A 179 -3.82 -7.85 -5.56
C HIS A 179 -2.44 -7.96 -4.85
N PHE A 180 -1.48 -8.63 -5.48
CA PHE A 180 -0.11 -8.70 -4.97
C PHE A 180 0.51 -7.31 -4.82
N LEU A 181 0.37 -6.44 -5.82
CA LEU A 181 0.85 -5.06 -5.74
C LEU A 181 0.14 -4.28 -4.63
N SER A 182 -1.18 -4.38 -4.53
CA SER A 182 -1.97 -3.71 -3.48
C SER A 182 -1.54 -4.10 -2.06
N ILE A 183 -1.16 -5.35 -1.83
CA ILE A 183 -0.63 -5.78 -0.54
C ILE A 183 0.82 -5.31 -0.36
N SER A 184 1.64 -5.35 -1.40
CA SER A 184 3.02 -4.87 -1.36
C SER A 184 3.10 -3.38 -1.04
N ASP A 185 2.21 -2.57 -1.59
CA ASP A 185 2.06 -1.14 -1.30
C ASP A 185 1.77 -0.92 0.19
N ARG A 186 0.76 -1.60 0.72
CA ARG A 186 0.35 -1.49 2.13
C ARG A 186 1.39 -2.00 3.13
N ILE A 187 2.25 -2.94 2.74
CA ILE A 187 3.33 -3.49 3.58
C ILE A 187 4.62 -2.67 3.43
N GLY A 188 4.85 -2.07 2.25
CA GLY A 188 6.13 -1.55 1.79
C GLY A 188 6.87 -0.72 2.82
N GLY A 189 6.38 0.47 3.11
CA GLY A 189 7.04 1.39 4.02
C GLY A 189 7.15 0.88 5.46
N TYR A 190 6.16 0.09 5.92
CA TYR A 190 6.19 -0.50 7.28
C TYR A 190 7.19 -1.65 7.43
N SER A 191 7.65 -2.25 6.34
CA SER A 191 8.67 -3.30 6.38
C SER A 191 10.10 -2.77 6.31
N LEU A 192 10.29 -1.54 5.82
CA LEU A 192 11.59 -0.92 5.57
C LEU A 192 12.11 -0.04 6.71
N GLY A 193 11.37 0.11 7.80
CA GLY A 193 11.75 0.97 8.90
C GLY A 193 11.30 0.46 10.25
N ASP A 194 11.79 1.14 11.30
CA ASP A 194 11.39 0.91 12.68
C ASP A 194 10.04 1.61 12.99
N PHE A 195 9.60 1.51 14.25
CA PHE A 195 8.33 2.08 14.68
C PHE A 195 8.30 3.61 14.61
N GLN A 196 9.44 4.30 14.72
CA GLN A 196 9.49 5.75 14.56
C GLN A 196 9.13 6.13 13.13
N LYS A 197 9.76 5.48 12.12
CA LYS A 197 9.41 5.69 10.71
C LYS A 197 7.96 5.34 10.44
N ALA A 198 7.46 4.21 10.96
CA ALA A 198 6.07 3.80 10.79
C ALA A 198 5.08 4.84 11.34
N MET A 199 5.38 5.45 12.49
CA MET A 199 4.57 6.52 13.07
C MET A 199 4.60 7.80 12.23
N GLU A 200 5.75 8.16 11.67
CA GLU A 200 5.87 9.31 10.76
C GLU A 200 5.04 9.11 9.49
N MET A 201 5.11 7.92 8.89
CA MET A 201 4.28 7.55 7.74
C MET A 201 2.79 7.61 8.06
N ALA A 202 2.38 7.09 9.23
CA ALA A 202 0.98 7.16 9.67
C ALA A 202 0.50 8.60 9.84
N LYS A 203 1.35 9.50 10.32
CA LYS A 203 1.04 10.94 10.41
C LYS A 203 0.89 11.58 9.02
N MET A 204 1.79 11.29 8.09
CA MET A 204 1.70 11.79 6.71
C MET A 204 0.44 11.27 6.01
N ASN A 205 0.15 9.97 6.15
CA ASN A 205 -1.07 9.38 5.60
C ASN A 205 -2.35 9.93 6.26
N ALA A 206 -2.33 10.22 7.56
CA ALA A 206 -3.44 10.89 8.23
C ALA A 206 -3.69 12.28 7.65
N HIS A 207 -2.66 13.03 7.34
CA HIS A 207 -2.76 14.33 6.68
C HIS A 207 -3.39 14.19 5.29
N SER A 208 -2.89 13.28 4.45
CA SER A 208 -3.40 13.02 3.10
C SER A 208 -4.86 12.55 3.11
N SER A 209 -5.25 11.78 4.12
CA SER A 209 -6.59 11.25 4.30
C SER A 209 -7.52 12.18 5.10
N SER A 210 -7.06 13.38 5.46
CA SER A 210 -7.80 14.35 6.29
C SER A 210 -8.28 13.76 7.63
N TRP A 211 -7.51 12.86 8.23
CA TRP A 211 -7.85 12.29 9.53
C TRP A 211 -7.52 13.26 10.66
N HIS A 212 -8.39 13.31 11.65
CA HIS A 212 -8.05 14.01 12.87
C HIS A 212 -6.86 13.30 13.58
N PRO A 213 -5.84 14.04 14.08
CA PRO A 213 -4.66 13.45 14.71
C PRO A 213 -4.94 12.42 15.82
N ALA A 214 -6.02 12.61 16.58
CA ALA A 214 -6.45 11.67 17.62
C ALA A 214 -6.86 10.28 17.10
N PHE A 215 -7.05 10.11 15.77
CA PHE A 215 -7.42 8.83 15.18
C PHE A 215 -6.27 8.08 14.53
N ILE A 216 -5.07 8.66 14.49
CA ILE A 216 -3.92 8.05 13.78
C ILE A 216 -3.67 6.62 14.23
N VAL A 217 -3.49 6.41 15.53
CA VAL A 217 -3.19 5.08 16.09
C VAL A 217 -4.32 4.10 15.84
N ARG A 218 -5.54 4.50 16.12
CA ARG A 218 -6.75 3.70 15.92
C ARG A 218 -6.91 3.27 14.46
N ARG A 219 -6.77 4.21 13.52
CA ARG A 219 -6.92 3.91 12.09
C ARG A 219 -5.77 3.05 11.56
N SER A 220 -4.58 3.21 12.09
CA SER A 220 -3.44 2.34 11.74
C SER A 220 -3.69 0.89 12.19
N VAL A 221 -4.24 0.68 13.39
CA VAL A 221 -4.62 -0.67 13.85
C VAL A 221 -5.67 -1.28 12.93
N VAL A 222 -6.76 -0.54 12.64
CA VAL A 222 -7.82 -1.01 11.72
C VAL A 222 -7.27 -1.35 10.33
N PHE A 223 -6.39 -0.51 9.80
CA PHE A 223 -5.75 -0.74 8.51
C PHE A 223 -4.98 -2.08 8.46
N PHE A 224 -4.19 -2.38 9.48
CA PHE A 224 -3.46 -3.65 9.55
C PHE A 224 -4.40 -4.84 9.74
N GLU A 225 -5.43 -4.69 10.56
CA GLU A 225 -6.40 -5.75 10.81
C GLU A 225 -7.24 -6.07 9.58
N ASP A 226 -7.72 -5.05 8.88
CA ASP A 226 -8.43 -5.21 7.62
C ASP A 226 -7.61 -6.05 6.64
N MET A 227 -6.34 -5.68 6.44
CA MET A 227 -5.44 -6.40 5.56
C MET A 227 -5.20 -7.86 6.00
N LEU A 228 -4.90 -8.07 7.29
CA LEU A 228 -4.54 -9.40 7.80
C LEU A 228 -5.74 -10.35 7.90
N ASN A 229 -6.95 -9.83 8.15
CA ASN A 229 -8.15 -10.63 8.33
C ASN A 229 -8.91 -10.86 7.03
N ASN A 230 -8.95 -9.87 6.14
CA ASN A 230 -9.74 -9.94 4.91
C ASN A 230 -8.94 -10.42 3.69
N GLU A 231 -7.60 -10.27 3.72
CA GLU A 231 -6.72 -10.66 2.62
C GLU A 231 -5.54 -11.55 3.08
N PRO A 232 -5.76 -12.54 3.99
CA PRO A 232 -4.69 -13.26 4.69
C PRO A 232 -3.75 -14.01 3.75
N ASP A 233 -4.28 -14.68 2.72
CA ASP A 233 -3.49 -15.51 1.80
C ASP A 233 -2.50 -14.68 1.00
N MET A 234 -2.92 -13.51 0.51
CA MET A 234 -2.03 -12.63 -0.25
C MET A 234 -1.04 -11.92 0.68
N CYS A 235 -1.47 -11.50 1.88
CA CYS A 235 -0.56 -10.97 2.89
C CYS A 235 0.53 -11.98 3.25
N GLN A 236 0.16 -13.23 3.49
CA GLN A 236 1.11 -14.29 3.79
C GLN A 236 2.08 -14.51 2.62
N ARG A 237 1.58 -14.51 1.36
CA ARG A 237 2.42 -14.68 0.17
C ARG A 237 3.47 -13.57 0.07
N VAL A 238 3.08 -12.31 0.17
CA VAL A 238 4.00 -11.18 0.13
C VAL A 238 4.99 -11.23 1.29
N LEU A 239 4.52 -11.42 2.52
CA LEU A 239 5.38 -11.49 3.71
C LEU A 239 6.38 -12.64 3.64
N ASN A 240 5.99 -13.82 3.14
CA ASN A 240 6.91 -14.95 2.98
C ASN A 240 8.04 -14.65 2.00
N GLY A 241 7.78 -13.81 1.00
CA GLY A 241 8.80 -13.36 0.05
C GLY A 241 9.78 -12.34 0.62
N LEU A 242 9.46 -11.69 1.74
CA LEU A 242 10.34 -10.70 2.35
C LEU A 242 11.43 -11.36 3.20
N PRO A 243 12.65 -10.78 3.26
CA PRO A 243 13.68 -11.17 4.21
C PRO A 243 13.19 -11.10 5.67
N LYS A 244 13.74 -11.97 6.52
CA LYS A 244 13.31 -12.08 7.93
C LYS A 244 13.30 -10.73 8.68
N HIS A 245 14.28 -9.86 8.44
CA HIS A 245 14.35 -8.56 9.11
C HIS A 245 13.21 -7.63 8.67
N MET A 246 12.82 -7.65 7.40
CA MET A 246 11.70 -6.84 6.89
C MET A 246 10.36 -7.34 7.44
N ARG A 247 10.16 -8.66 7.46
CA ARG A 247 8.97 -9.25 8.11
C ARG A 247 8.89 -8.88 9.58
N LYS A 248 10.05 -8.95 10.28
CA LYS A 248 10.11 -8.57 11.69
C LYS A 248 9.77 -7.09 11.89
N ASN A 249 10.31 -6.19 11.09
CA ASN A 249 9.98 -4.77 11.16
C ASN A 249 8.47 -4.54 10.99
N PHE A 250 7.87 -5.15 9.98
CA PHE A 250 6.43 -5.05 9.75
C PHE A 250 5.60 -5.50 10.96
N LEU A 251 5.92 -6.68 11.52
CA LEU A 251 5.21 -7.21 12.68
C LEU A 251 5.46 -6.37 13.95
N ASP A 252 6.70 -5.93 14.18
CA ASP A 252 7.03 -5.06 15.33
C ASP A 252 6.27 -3.72 15.25
N ASN A 253 6.10 -3.17 14.03
CA ASN A 253 5.35 -1.94 13.81
C ASN A 253 3.86 -2.12 14.13
N ILE A 254 3.25 -3.23 13.70
CA ILE A 254 1.86 -3.55 14.10
C ILE A 254 1.74 -3.64 15.62
N VAL A 255 2.62 -4.40 16.27
CA VAL A 255 2.63 -4.52 17.73
C VAL A 255 2.82 -3.17 18.41
N GLY A 256 3.63 -2.29 17.84
CA GLY A 256 3.82 -0.92 18.32
C GLY A 256 2.51 -0.11 18.33
N PHE A 257 1.78 -0.12 17.21
CA PHE A 257 0.48 0.54 17.10
C PHE A 257 -0.56 -0.06 18.06
N MET A 258 -0.60 -1.39 18.18
CA MET A 258 -1.51 -2.07 19.10
C MET A 258 -1.24 -1.69 20.57
N LYS A 259 0.02 -1.60 20.97
CA LYS A 259 0.40 -1.14 22.32
C LYS A 259 -0.05 0.30 22.59
N LEU A 260 0.23 1.22 21.65
CA LEU A 260 -0.25 2.60 21.78
C LEU A 260 -1.77 2.67 21.87
N ARG A 261 -2.47 1.82 21.10
CA ARG A 261 -3.94 1.77 21.16
C ARG A 261 -4.43 1.29 22.54
N GLN A 262 -3.78 0.31 23.14
CA GLN A 262 -4.09 -0.13 24.51
C GLN A 262 -3.89 1.00 25.52
N GLU A 263 -2.80 1.76 25.40
CA GLU A 263 -2.52 2.93 26.25
C GLU A 263 -3.61 4.00 26.11
N GLU A 264 -4.03 4.32 24.88
CA GLU A 264 -5.15 5.25 24.64
C GLU A 264 -6.43 4.78 25.34
N ILE A 265 -6.78 3.50 25.24
CA ILE A 265 -7.96 2.94 25.89
C ILE A 265 -7.86 3.03 27.42
N GLN A 266 -6.69 2.77 27.97
CA GLN A 266 -6.46 2.92 29.42
C GLN A 266 -6.69 4.36 29.88
N ILE A 267 -6.17 5.34 29.14
CA ILE A 267 -6.39 6.76 29.43
C ILE A 267 -7.88 7.12 29.35
N TYR A 268 -8.59 6.68 28.32
CA TYR A 268 -10.02 6.92 28.18
C TYR A 268 -10.84 6.28 29.31
N ASN A 269 -10.50 5.05 29.69
CA ASN A 269 -11.15 4.39 30.82
C ASN A 269 -10.93 5.15 32.13
N GLN A 270 -9.73 5.69 32.36
CA GLN A 270 -9.45 6.49 33.50
C GLN A 270 -10.32 7.75 33.54
N PHE A 271 -10.45 8.45 32.40
CA PHE A 271 -11.35 9.61 32.30
C PHE A 271 -12.80 9.27 32.63
N VAL A 272 -13.30 8.15 32.12
CA VAL A 272 -14.66 7.66 32.40
C VAL A 272 -14.80 7.34 33.88
N TYR A 273 -13.80 6.70 34.48
CA TYR A 273 -13.79 6.35 35.90
C TYR A 273 -13.79 7.58 36.79
N ASP A 274 -13.10 8.63 36.39
CA ASP A 274 -13.04 9.91 37.10
C ASP A 274 -14.27 10.80 36.84
N GLY A 275 -15.27 10.30 36.14
CA GLY A 275 -16.48 11.03 35.78
C GLY A 275 -16.29 12.14 34.76
N LEU A 276 -15.17 12.12 34.03
CA LEU A 276 -14.91 13.05 32.94
C LEU A 276 -15.63 12.58 31.67
N PRO A 277 -16.17 13.51 30.86
CA PRO A 277 -16.78 13.12 29.60
C PRO A 277 -15.75 12.45 28.68
N LEU A 278 -16.16 11.36 28.04
CA LEU A 278 -15.39 10.74 26.97
C LEU A 278 -15.03 11.80 25.94
N VAL A 279 -13.74 11.87 25.60
CA VAL A 279 -13.26 12.84 24.63
C VAL A 279 -13.98 12.61 23.29
N PRO A 280 -14.47 13.67 22.64
CA PRO A 280 -15.23 13.58 21.39
C PRO A 280 -14.56 12.79 20.24
N CYS A 281 -13.26 12.54 20.34
CA CYS A 281 -12.50 11.77 19.34
C CYS A 281 -12.98 10.31 19.17
N ILE A 282 -13.76 9.78 20.12
CA ILE A 282 -14.41 8.48 20.00
C ILE A 282 -15.85 8.63 19.48
N GLN A 283 -16.39 9.85 19.51
CA GLN A 283 -17.77 10.06 19.12
C GLN A 283 -18.01 9.75 17.63
N LYS A 284 -19.11 9.02 17.40
CA LYS A 284 -19.75 8.82 16.10
C LYS A 284 -18.74 8.80 14.96
N SER A 285 -17.76 7.95 15.15
CA SER A 285 -16.75 7.83 14.13
C SER A 285 -17.41 7.41 12.82
N THR A 286 -16.81 7.81 11.75
CA THR A 286 -17.03 7.31 10.40
C THR A 286 -16.71 5.82 10.25
N LEU A 287 -16.44 5.11 11.34
CA LEU A 287 -16.19 3.67 11.33
C LEU A 287 -17.52 2.95 11.10
N SER A 288 -17.52 1.99 10.18
CA SER A 288 -18.62 1.06 10.02
C SER A 288 -18.79 0.20 11.27
N ASP A 289 -19.97 -0.34 11.48
CA ASP A 289 -20.27 -1.25 12.59
C ASP A 289 -19.30 -2.43 12.63
N ASP A 290 -18.94 -2.99 11.47
CA ASP A 290 -18.02 -4.12 11.34
C ASP A 290 -16.63 -3.77 11.86
N VAL A 291 -16.11 -2.58 11.53
CA VAL A 291 -14.80 -2.10 12.00
C VAL A 291 -14.82 -1.85 13.51
N LEU A 292 -15.95 -1.39 14.08
CA LEU A 292 -16.12 -1.26 15.52
C LEU A 292 -16.10 -2.62 16.22
N ASP A 293 -16.82 -3.60 15.68
CA ASP A 293 -16.86 -4.95 16.24
C ASP A 293 -15.48 -5.61 16.17
N GLU A 294 -14.73 -5.36 15.12
CA GLU A 294 -13.35 -5.83 14.96
C GLU A 294 -12.40 -5.20 15.99
N LEU A 295 -12.47 -3.88 16.18
CA LEU A 295 -11.73 -3.18 17.22
C LEU A 295 -12.06 -3.72 18.61
N LEU A 296 -13.34 -3.97 18.90
CA LEU A 296 -13.77 -4.55 20.16
C LEU A 296 -13.25 -5.98 20.35
N SER A 297 -13.06 -6.73 19.27
CA SER A 297 -12.52 -8.10 19.33
C SER A 297 -11.08 -8.14 19.84
N ILE A 298 -10.25 -7.14 19.48
CA ILE A 298 -8.85 -7.04 19.92
C ILE A 298 -8.76 -6.83 21.42
N TYR A 299 -9.75 -6.15 22.01
CA TYR A 299 -9.72 -5.76 23.43
C TYR A 299 -10.51 -6.69 24.32
N ARG A 300 -11.03 -7.82 23.82
CA ARG A 300 -11.75 -8.83 24.63
C ARG A 300 -10.91 -9.40 25.74
N GLU A 301 -9.60 -9.46 25.55
CA GLU A 301 -8.64 -9.99 26.52
C GLU A 301 -8.21 -8.93 27.59
N LEU A 302 -8.65 -7.68 27.44
CA LEU A 302 -8.29 -6.65 28.41
C LEU A 302 -9.02 -6.86 29.75
N PRO A 303 -8.33 -6.63 30.89
CA PRO A 303 -8.98 -6.69 32.20
C PRO A 303 -10.13 -5.69 32.31
N LYS A 304 -11.20 -6.04 33.00
CA LYS A 304 -12.21 -5.08 33.41
C LYS A 304 -11.57 -4.08 34.42
N PRO A 305 -11.83 -2.77 34.31
CA PRO A 305 -12.81 -2.06 33.50
C PRO A 305 -12.29 -1.59 32.14
N LEU A 306 -11.18 -2.12 31.63
CA LEU A 306 -10.56 -1.68 30.37
C LEU A 306 -11.26 -2.23 29.11
N GLN A 307 -12.34 -2.99 29.28
CA GLN A 307 -13.15 -3.49 28.18
C GLN A 307 -14.23 -2.46 27.84
N PHE A 308 -14.22 -2.02 26.58
CA PHE A 308 -15.30 -1.20 26.02
C PHE A 308 -16.38 -2.10 25.43
N THR A 309 -17.61 -1.62 25.52
CA THR A 309 -18.74 -2.15 24.74
C THR A 309 -18.93 -1.34 23.47
N ARG A 310 -19.71 -1.87 22.53
CA ARG A 310 -20.11 -1.13 21.34
C ARG A 310 -20.78 0.20 21.66
N ASP A 311 -21.61 0.22 22.70
CA ASP A 311 -22.35 1.42 23.11
C ASP A 311 -21.43 2.55 23.59
N ASP A 312 -20.25 2.20 24.15
CA ASP A 312 -19.25 3.19 24.56
C ASP A 312 -18.66 3.96 23.37
N PHE A 313 -18.74 3.40 22.15
CA PHE A 313 -18.24 4.03 20.93
C PHE A 313 -19.34 4.72 20.11
N MET A 314 -20.63 4.35 20.34
CA MET A 314 -21.74 4.85 19.54
C MET A 314 -22.46 6.04 20.20
N ASN A 315 -22.30 6.24 21.50
CA ASN A 315 -22.84 7.34 22.30
C ASN A 315 -21.79 8.42 22.49
#